data_66936a795a39e6e1b962d7295be51589
#
_entry.id   66936a795a39e6e1b962d7295be51589
#
_cell.length_a   1.000
_cell.length_b   1.000
_cell.length_c   1.000
_cell.angle_alpha   90.00
_cell.angle_beta   90.00
_cell.angle_gamma   90.00
#
_symmetry.space_group_name_H-M   'P 1'
#
loop_
_entity.id
_entity.type
_entity.pdbx_description
1 polymer ?
#
loop_
_entity_poly.entity_id
_entity_poly.type
_entity_poly.pdbx_seq_one_letter_code
_entity_poly.pdbx_strand_id
1 'polypeptide(L)'
;PTDPFSRPSQYKRMGWGFKMGYGSGKNYIDLYLLRACDSENSIDEIWRQQIPPQENIVVGLKGRVTPFKWLAFTANMATSVFNTDLRAPEIPITTKFDKIFDVKYSSLMRFAGDLNANLNLKGVNASISYRMVQPDYTSLGTYYMSNNYHSLGLTLGTTLFNKISLSGTFSGQADNLSKEQLYTTCGYVYAANASMRLGSHFTVTAGYNGYLQSQRAGTRAVNDTTKIHRMMSSYSLTPSYSYETDLLGHSVSLTANMTQNEDLNKFATGESDVKTKALGLSYNVDVKPIETDFTLTYSHQESKGFKSKYISDVASLGTSRSFLKEKNLNLSASVSLCYNEIVRQSKRLSLGGDFSTSYN
;
A
#
# COMPACT_ATOMS: atom_id res chain seq x y z
N PRO A 1 18.81 7.00 -39.41
CA PRO A 1 18.68 5.73 -38.72
C PRO A 1 18.35 6.05 -37.28
N THR A 2 17.09 5.92 -36.92
CA THR A 2 16.62 6.07 -35.54
C THR A 2 17.13 4.88 -34.75
N ASP A 3 17.89 5.15 -33.71
CA ASP A 3 18.34 4.17 -32.75
C ASP A 3 17.11 3.40 -32.22
N PRO A 4 17.02 2.07 -32.41
CA PRO A 4 15.88 1.29 -31.94
C PRO A 4 15.71 1.30 -30.42
N PHE A 5 16.66 1.84 -29.68
CA PHE A 5 16.61 2.05 -28.21
C PHE A 5 16.26 3.48 -27.80
N SER A 6 16.03 4.40 -28.75
CA SER A 6 15.57 5.75 -28.43
C SER A 6 14.16 5.68 -27.83
N ARG A 7 13.96 6.24 -26.65
CA ARG A 7 12.63 6.39 -26.06
C ARG A 7 11.74 7.20 -27.03
N PRO A 8 10.48 6.82 -27.22
CA PRO A 8 9.57 7.61 -28.06
C PRO A 8 9.52 9.04 -27.51
N SER A 9 9.53 10.02 -28.42
CA SER A 9 9.40 11.42 -28.05
C SER A 9 8.10 11.62 -27.27
N GLN A 10 8.19 12.43 -26.21
CA GLN A 10 7.04 12.79 -25.39
C GLN A 10 6.67 14.24 -25.61
N TYR A 11 5.38 14.53 -25.69
CA TYR A 11 4.90 15.91 -25.75
C TYR A 11 5.32 16.70 -24.50
N LYS A 12 5.64 17.97 -24.69
CA LYS A 12 5.73 18.91 -23.59
C LYS A 12 4.33 19.12 -23.01
N ARG A 13 4.13 18.68 -21.80
CA ARG A 13 2.86 18.81 -21.08
C ARG A 13 2.92 20.01 -20.15
N MET A 14 1.92 20.86 -20.22
CA MET A 14 1.73 21.97 -19.29
C MET A 14 0.46 21.70 -18.48
N GLY A 15 0.53 21.96 -17.18
CA GLY A 15 -0.62 21.80 -16.30
C GLY A 15 -0.69 22.92 -15.29
N TRP A 16 -1.93 23.22 -14.88
CA TRP A 16 -2.21 24.12 -13.79
C TRP A 16 -3.34 23.57 -12.94
N GLY A 17 -3.36 23.95 -11.68
CA GLY A 17 -4.38 23.52 -10.75
C GLY A 17 -4.82 24.63 -9.84
N PHE A 18 -6.06 24.57 -9.43
CA PHE A 18 -6.68 25.51 -8.51
C PHE A 18 -7.42 24.72 -7.42
N LYS A 19 -7.30 25.17 -6.18
CA LYS A 19 -8.05 24.64 -5.07
C LYS A 19 -8.63 25.79 -4.25
N MET A 20 -9.92 25.73 -3.96
CA MET A 20 -10.62 26.65 -3.09
C MET A 20 -11.41 25.84 -2.06
N GLY A 21 -11.35 26.26 -0.80
CA GLY A 21 -12.04 25.58 0.28
C GLY A 21 -12.71 26.56 1.23
N TYR A 22 -13.79 26.09 1.85
CA TYR A 22 -14.49 26.81 2.90
C TYR A 22 -14.76 25.88 4.08
N GLY A 23 -14.54 26.37 5.28
CA GLY A 23 -14.83 25.64 6.51
C GLY A 23 -13.65 25.54 7.47
N SER A 24 -13.73 24.58 8.35
CA SER A 24 -12.74 24.30 9.39
C SER A 24 -12.31 22.83 9.36
N GLY A 25 -11.30 22.44 10.14
CA GLY A 25 -10.82 21.05 10.20
C GLY A 25 -11.87 19.99 10.53
N LYS A 26 -13.03 20.38 11.11
CA LYS A 26 -14.15 19.47 11.40
C LYS A 26 -15.18 19.40 10.28
N ASN A 27 -15.51 20.55 9.70
CA ASN A 27 -16.53 20.66 8.64
C ASN A 27 -15.96 21.56 7.54
N TYR A 28 -15.77 21.01 6.37
CA TYR A 28 -15.24 21.76 5.23
C TYR A 28 -15.76 21.22 3.91
N ILE A 29 -15.68 22.07 2.90
CA ILE A 29 -15.89 21.73 1.50
C ILE A 29 -14.78 22.35 0.68
N ASP A 30 -14.12 21.55 -0.14
CA ASP A 30 -13.04 21.95 -1.05
C ASP A 30 -13.46 21.65 -2.48
N LEU A 31 -13.34 22.62 -3.36
CA LEU A 31 -13.44 22.47 -4.80
C LEU A 31 -12.01 22.49 -5.35
N TYR A 32 -11.68 21.58 -6.25
CA TYR A 32 -10.40 21.57 -6.96
C TYR A 32 -10.59 21.35 -8.45
N LEU A 33 -9.72 21.98 -9.21
CA LEU A 33 -9.64 21.91 -10.65
C LEU A 33 -8.21 21.65 -11.04
N LEU A 34 -8.00 20.71 -11.94
CA LEU A 34 -6.72 20.44 -12.58
C LEU A 34 -6.94 20.44 -14.09
N ARG A 35 -6.10 21.14 -14.85
CA ARG A 35 -6.04 21.03 -16.30
C ARG A 35 -4.62 20.72 -16.72
N ALA A 36 -4.42 19.76 -17.59
CA ALA A 36 -3.15 19.42 -18.20
C ALA A 36 -3.36 19.21 -19.69
N CYS A 37 -2.48 19.78 -20.50
CA CYS A 37 -2.59 19.81 -21.95
C CYS A 37 -1.20 19.63 -22.58
N ASP A 38 -1.14 18.81 -23.62
CA ASP A 38 0.05 18.59 -24.43
C ASP A 38 0.21 19.71 -25.48
N SER A 39 1.44 20.17 -25.68
CA SER A 39 1.77 21.13 -26.73
C SER A 39 1.95 20.37 -28.05
N GLU A 40 1.05 20.53 -29.01
CA GLU A 40 1.03 19.78 -30.27
C GLU A 40 2.32 19.90 -31.10
N ASN A 41 2.99 21.04 -31.02
CA ASN A 41 4.20 21.33 -31.80
C ASN A 41 5.50 21.02 -31.04
N SER A 42 5.44 20.27 -29.93
CA SER A 42 6.61 20.05 -29.07
C SER A 42 7.42 18.80 -29.40
N ILE A 43 6.97 18.00 -30.37
CA ILE A 43 7.67 16.82 -30.89
C ILE A 43 7.78 16.87 -32.41
N ASP A 44 8.70 16.08 -32.97
CA ASP A 44 8.92 15.98 -34.40
C ASP A 44 7.69 15.44 -35.14
N GLU A 45 7.52 15.85 -36.39
CA GLU A 45 6.35 15.53 -37.21
C GLU A 45 6.12 14.02 -37.40
N ILE A 46 7.20 13.25 -37.49
CA ILE A 46 7.15 11.78 -37.61
C ILE A 46 6.46 11.17 -36.38
N TRP A 47 6.79 11.63 -35.19
CA TRP A 47 6.18 11.16 -33.93
C TRP A 47 4.78 11.71 -33.74
N ARG A 48 4.53 12.93 -34.22
CA ARG A 48 3.22 13.58 -34.14
C ARG A 48 2.13 12.80 -34.88
N GLN A 49 2.46 12.10 -35.96
CA GLN A 49 1.52 11.26 -36.69
C GLN A 49 1.16 9.97 -35.92
N GLN A 50 2.06 9.49 -35.09
CA GLN A 50 1.91 8.21 -34.36
C GLN A 50 1.33 8.37 -32.95
N ILE A 51 1.66 9.48 -32.29
CA ILE A 51 1.28 9.74 -30.90
C ILE A 51 0.28 10.91 -30.88
N PRO A 52 -0.96 10.71 -30.42
CA PRO A 52 -1.93 11.81 -30.30
C PRO A 52 -1.59 12.72 -29.10
N PRO A 53 -1.67 14.04 -29.27
CA PRO A 53 -1.60 14.97 -28.15
C PRO A 53 -2.86 14.88 -27.31
N GLN A 54 -2.72 14.99 -26.00
CA GLN A 54 -3.78 14.74 -25.02
C GLN A 54 -4.08 15.97 -24.17
N GLU A 55 -5.31 16.06 -23.72
CA GLU A 55 -5.73 17.07 -22.74
C GLU A 55 -6.64 16.44 -21.70
N ASN A 56 -6.54 16.92 -20.48
CA ASN A 56 -7.35 16.44 -19.40
C ASN A 56 -7.76 17.59 -18.48
N ILE A 57 -9.03 17.63 -18.12
CA ILE A 57 -9.53 18.48 -17.06
C ILE A 57 -10.17 17.58 -15.98
N VAL A 58 -9.80 17.81 -14.73
CA VAL A 58 -10.37 17.12 -13.58
C VAL A 58 -11.01 18.16 -12.67
N VAL A 59 -12.29 17.97 -12.40
CA VAL A 59 -13.03 18.77 -11.42
C VAL A 59 -13.40 17.86 -10.26
N GLY A 60 -13.07 18.25 -9.04
CA GLY A 60 -13.36 17.45 -7.88
C GLY A 60 -13.89 18.27 -6.71
N LEU A 61 -14.66 17.57 -5.88
CA LEU A 61 -15.26 18.07 -4.67
C LEU A 61 -14.86 17.17 -3.52
N LYS A 62 -14.29 17.76 -2.46
CA LYS A 62 -14.00 17.06 -1.21
C LYS A 62 -14.73 17.73 -0.08
N GLY A 63 -15.43 16.95 0.73
CA GLY A 63 -16.14 17.49 1.87
C GLY A 63 -15.99 16.61 3.11
N ARG A 64 -16.09 17.24 4.26
CA ARG A 64 -16.18 16.59 5.56
C ARG A 64 -17.28 17.23 6.39
N VAL A 65 -18.09 16.38 7.00
CA VAL A 65 -19.16 16.78 7.92
C VAL A 65 -19.04 15.94 9.17
N THR A 66 -19.08 16.59 10.32
CA THR A 66 -19.06 15.96 11.66
C THR A 66 -20.36 16.33 12.38
N PRO A 67 -21.47 15.62 12.09
CA PRO A 67 -22.77 15.94 12.67
C PRO A 67 -22.79 15.73 14.19
N PHE A 68 -21.98 14.79 14.69
CA PHE A 68 -21.80 14.53 16.10
C PHE A 68 -20.31 14.40 16.42
N LYS A 69 -19.93 14.65 17.68
CA LYS A 69 -18.52 14.53 18.12
C LYS A 69 -17.93 13.14 17.89
N TRP A 70 -18.78 12.14 17.78
CA TRP A 70 -18.40 10.73 17.61
C TRP A 70 -18.59 10.21 16.17
N LEU A 71 -19.14 11.01 15.23
CA LEU A 71 -19.42 10.59 13.86
C LEU A 71 -18.95 11.62 12.84
N ALA A 72 -18.12 11.21 11.91
CA ALA A 72 -17.65 12.04 10.82
C ALA A 72 -17.81 11.32 9.48
N PHE A 73 -18.33 12.05 8.49
CA PHE A 73 -18.38 11.63 7.10
C PHE A 73 -17.38 12.43 6.28
N THR A 74 -16.70 11.75 5.36
CA THR A 74 -15.82 12.40 4.38
C THR A 74 -16.18 11.85 3.01
N ALA A 75 -16.39 12.72 2.05
CA ALA A 75 -16.60 12.37 0.65
C ALA A 75 -15.56 13.10 -0.21
N ASN A 76 -15.03 12.42 -1.20
CA ASN A 76 -14.15 12.99 -2.21
C ASN A 76 -14.58 12.41 -3.56
N MET A 77 -15.03 13.27 -4.47
CA MET A 77 -15.55 12.89 -5.79
C MET A 77 -14.87 13.72 -6.85
N ALA A 78 -14.52 13.10 -7.94
CA ALA A 78 -13.88 13.77 -9.07
C ALA A 78 -14.46 13.27 -10.39
N THR A 79 -14.63 14.20 -11.32
CA THR A 79 -14.95 13.95 -12.71
C THR A 79 -13.75 14.32 -13.54
N SER A 80 -13.31 13.39 -14.38
CA SER A 80 -12.29 13.63 -15.39
C SER A 80 -12.94 13.69 -16.76
N VAL A 81 -12.65 14.74 -17.50
CA VAL A 81 -12.89 14.81 -18.94
C VAL A 81 -11.54 14.74 -19.63
N PHE A 82 -11.35 13.74 -20.46
CA PHE A 82 -10.08 13.40 -21.08
C PHE A 82 -10.21 13.34 -22.58
N ASN A 83 -9.52 14.22 -23.30
CA ASN A 83 -9.36 14.19 -24.76
C ASN A 83 -8.19 13.29 -25.09
N THR A 84 -8.46 12.13 -25.70
CA THR A 84 -7.43 11.17 -26.10
C THR A 84 -6.65 11.63 -27.34
N ASP A 85 -7.24 12.51 -28.17
CA ASP A 85 -6.61 13.16 -29.31
C ASP A 85 -7.16 14.58 -29.50
N LEU A 86 -6.33 15.58 -29.29
CA LEU A 86 -6.68 17.00 -29.46
C LEU A 86 -7.00 17.37 -30.92
N ARG A 87 -6.58 16.56 -31.88
CA ARG A 87 -6.83 16.78 -33.32
C ARG A 87 -8.21 16.28 -33.74
N ALA A 88 -8.93 15.57 -32.88
CA ALA A 88 -10.27 15.09 -33.18
C ALA A 88 -11.23 16.28 -33.37
N PRO A 89 -12.24 16.15 -34.27
CA PRO A 89 -13.23 17.19 -34.48
C PRO A 89 -13.97 17.54 -33.18
N GLU A 90 -14.37 18.78 -33.05
CA GLU A 90 -15.17 19.27 -31.93
C GLU A 90 -16.62 18.84 -32.08
N ILE A 91 -17.26 18.51 -30.95
CA ILE A 91 -18.69 18.28 -30.90
C ILE A 91 -19.36 19.63 -30.70
N PRO A 92 -20.27 20.06 -31.58
CA PRO A 92 -20.96 21.35 -31.44
C PRO A 92 -21.97 21.29 -30.29
N ILE A 93 -21.48 21.40 -29.06
CA ILE A 93 -22.27 21.45 -27.84
C ILE A 93 -22.33 22.92 -27.43
N THR A 94 -23.51 23.54 -27.44
CA THR A 94 -23.73 24.92 -27.02
C THR A 94 -23.86 24.97 -25.49
N THR A 95 -22.79 24.76 -24.75
CA THR A 95 -22.77 24.89 -23.28
C THR A 95 -21.81 26.00 -22.84
N LYS A 96 -22.06 26.58 -21.67
CA LYS A 96 -21.16 27.61 -21.09
C LYS A 96 -19.77 27.05 -20.74
N PHE A 97 -19.59 25.74 -20.81
CA PHE A 97 -18.32 25.04 -20.54
C PHE A 97 -17.35 25.04 -21.72
N ASP A 98 -17.83 25.33 -22.95
CA ASP A 98 -17.02 25.36 -24.18
C ASP A 98 -15.86 26.36 -24.12
N LYS A 99 -15.96 27.38 -23.24
CA LYS A 99 -14.88 28.36 -23.01
C LYS A 99 -13.72 27.83 -22.16
N ILE A 100 -13.90 26.72 -21.47
CA ILE A 100 -12.92 26.17 -20.52
C ILE A 100 -12.29 24.88 -21.07
N PHE A 101 -13.05 24.10 -21.84
CA PHE A 101 -12.64 22.81 -22.36
C PHE A 101 -13.42 22.46 -23.62
N ASP A 102 -12.71 22.22 -24.72
CA ASP A 102 -13.30 21.83 -25.99
C ASP A 102 -13.67 20.35 -25.97
N VAL A 103 -14.95 20.05 -26.01
CA VAL A 103 -15.45 18.68 -26.06
C VAL A 103 -15.31 18.17 -27.49
N LYS A 104 -14.53 17.09 -27.66
CA LYS A 104 -14.23 16.47 -28.94
C LYS A 104 -14.82 15.08 -29.05
N TYR A 105 -14.89 14.54 -30.26
CA TYR A 105 -15.31 13.13 -30.46
C TYR A 105 -14.39 12.14 -29.72
N SER A 106 -13.17 12.55 -29.38
CA SER A 106 -12.21 11.78 -28.57
C SER A 106 -12.38 11.94 -27.05
N SER A 107 -13.35 12.75 -26.59
CA SER A 107 -13.54 13.04 -25.17
C SER A 107 -14.18 11.89 -24.42
N LEU A 108 -13.59 11.52 -23.30
CA LEU A 108 -14.10 10.53 -22.36
C LEU A 108 -14.38 11.21 -21.03
N MET A 109 -15.61 11.11 -20.55
CA MET A 109 -16.00 11.61 -19.22
C MET A 109 -16.12 10.41 -18.26
N ARG A 110 -15.39 10.46 -17.14
CA ARG A 110 -15.34 9.37 -16.15
C ARG A 110 -15.36 9.92 -14.72
N PHE A 111 -15.86 9.09 -13.80
CA PHE A 111 -15.96 9.41 -12.38
C PHE A 111 -15.05 8.55 -11.53
N ALA A 112 -14.52 9.17 -10.46
CA ALA A 112 -13.88 8.49 -9.36
C ALA A 112 -14.31 9.12 -8.03
N GLY A 113 -14.40 8.32 -6.99
CA GLY A 113 -14.74 8.87 -5.68
C GLY A 113 -14.53 7.89 -4.55
N ASP A 114 -14.43 8.45 -3.35
CA ASP A 114 -14.40 7.74 -2.09
C ASP A 114 -15.32 8.37 -1.05
N LEU A 115 -15.96 7.51 -0.29
CA LEU A 115 -16.84 7.86 0.83
C LEU A 115 -16.31 7.15 2.07
N ASN A 116 -16.18 7.89 3.18
CA ASN A 116 -15.74 7.34 4.45
C ASN A 116 -16.65 7.81 5.56
N ALA A 117 -17.08 6.88 6.41
CA ALA A 117 -17.77 7.13 7.66
C ALA A 117 -16.90 6.67 8.81
N ASN A 118 -16.60 7.55 9.76
CA ASN A 118 -15.76 7.27 10.92
C ASN A 118 -16.58 7.46 12.20
N LEU A 119 -16.60 6.43 13.00
CA LEU A 119 -17.28 6.38 14.29
C LEU A 119 -16.22 6.28 15.41
N ASN A 120 -16.25 7.23 16.34
CA ASN A 120 -15.36 7.27 17.51
C ASN A 120 -16.22 7.32 18.77
N LEU A 121 -16.47 6.18 19.38
CA LEU A 121 -17.13 6.05 20.66
C LEU A 121 -16.07 5.81 21.76
N LYS A 122 -16.48 6.01 23.02
CA LYS A 122 -15.58 5.76 24.15
C LYS A 122 -15.10 4.29 24.13
N GLY A 123 -13.82 4.09 23.79
CA GLY A 123 -13.19 2.77 23.71
C GLY A 123 -13.45 1.97 22.44
N VAL A 124 -14.22 2.49 21.47
CA VAL A 124 -14.51 1.81 20.18
C VAL A 124 -14.33 2.79 19.03
N ASN A 125 -13.54 2.41 18.06
CA ASN A 125 -13.35 3.11 16.79
C ASN A 125 -13.83 2.20 15.65
N ALA A 126 -14.68 2.70 14.77
CA ALA A 126 -15.10 2.00 13.58
C ALA A 126 -15.03 2.91 12.35
N SER A 127 -14.68 2.35 11.22
CA SER A 127 -14.77 3.07 9.96
C SER A 127 -15.30 2.18 8.85
N ILE A 128 -16.09 2.77 7.96
CA ILE A 128 -16.53 2.16 6.71
C ILE A 128 -16.06 3.05 5.59
N SER A 129 -15.43 2.46 4.58
CA SER A 129 -14.96 3.16 3.40
C SER A 129 -15.49 2.49 2.13
N TYR A 130 -15.92 3.30 1.18
CA TYR A 130 -16.28 2.83 -0.16
C TYR A 130 -15.51 3.66 -1.18
N ARG A 131 -14.90 3.01 -2.15
CA ARG A 131 -14.20 3.67 -3.26
C ARG A 131 -14.64 3.06 -4.58
N MET A 132 -14.79 3.89 -5.58
CA MET A 132 -15.07 3.50 -6.96
C MET A 132 -14.26 4.35 -7.91
N VAL A 133 -13.66 3.71 -8.90
CA VAL A 133 -12.98 4.38 -10.02
C VAL A 133 -13.51 3.75 -11.30
N GLN A 134 -14.17 4.54 -12.13
CA GLN A 134 -14.75 4.06 -13.39
C GLN A 134 -13.66 3.56 -14.35
N PRO A 135 -14.02 2.68 -15.31
CA PRO A 135 -13.14 2.29 -16.41
C PRO A 135 -12.62 3.52 -17.14
N ASP A 136 -11.36 3.46 -17.57
CA ASP A 136 -10.70 4.53 -18.34
C ASP A 136 -10.63 5.90 -17.63
N TYR A 137 -10.91 5.94 -16.33
CA TYR A 137 -10.65 7.16 -15.57
C TYR A 137 -9.17 7.49 -15.62
N THR A 138 -8.85 8.66 -16.16
CA THR A 138 -7.47 9.11 -16.36
C THR A 138 -7.31 10.51 -15.77
N SER A 139 -6.20 10.76 -15.12
CA SER A 139 -5.76 12.09 -14.72
C SER A 139 -4.31 12.29 -15.14
N LEU A 140 -4.07 13.25 -16.00
CA LEU A 140 -2.72 13.61 -16.47
C LEU A 140 -1.87 14.29 -15.37
N GLY A 141 -2.46 14.55 -14.20
CA GLY A 141 -1.75 15.00 -12.99
C GLY A 141 -1.07 13.87 -12.22
N THR A 142 -1.29 12.61 -12.61
CA THR A 142 -0.66 11.43 -11.99
C THR A 142 0.01 10.56 -13.05
N TYR A 143 1.13 9.94 -12.70
CA TYR A 143 1.84 9.05 -13.62
C TYR A 143 1.04 7.75 -13.90
N TYR A 144 0.42 7.21 -12.88
CA TYR A 144 -0.38 6.00 -12.98
C TYR A 144 -1.55 6.05 -11.99
N MET A 145 -2.70 5.58 -12.44
CA MET A 145 -3.88 5.45 -11.62
C MET A 145 -4.64 4.16 -11.97
N SER A 146 -4.85 3.28 -11.00
CA SER A 146 -5.71 2.11 -11.19
C SER A 146 -7.15 2.56 -11.37
N ASN A 147 -7.83 1.97 -12.33
CA ASN A 147 -9.23 2.25 -12.63
C ASN A 147 -10.04 0.95 -12.82
N ASN A 148 -11.32 1.07 -13.12
CA ASN A 148 -12.24 -0.05 -13.38
C ASN A 148 -12.40 -0.98 -12.15
N TYR A 149 -12.50 -0.41 -10.95
CA TYR A 149 -12.72 -1.19 -9.73
C TYR A 149 -13.58 -0.44 -8.70
N HIS A 150 -14.17 -1.21 -7.81
CA HIS A 150 -14.73 -0.70 -6.56
C HIS A 150 -14.19 -1.48 -5.37
N SER A 151 -14.17 -0.85 -4.22
CA SER A 151 -13.75 -1.47 -2.97
C SER A 151 -14.62 -1.02 -1.80
N LEU A 152 -14.84 -1.94 -0.87
CA LEU A 152 -15.50 -1.69 0.40
C LEU A 152 -14.55 -2.10 1.52
N GLY A 153 -14.33 -1.20 2.49
CA GLY A 153 -13.50 -1.45 3.65
C GLY A 153 -14.28 -1.26 4.94
N LEU A 154 -13.98 -2.10 5.93
CA LEU A 154 -14.46 -2.00 7.30
C LEU A 154 -13.27 -2.12 8.25
N THR A 155 -13.13 -1.19 9.18
CA THR A 155 -12.13 -1.28 10.25
C THR A 155 -12.84 -1.13 11.59
N LEU A 156 -12.46 -1.96 12.53
CA LEU A 156 -12.94 -1.94 13.91
C LEU A 156 -11.73 -1.94 14.84
N GLY A 157 -11.79 -1.13 15.88
CA GLY A 157 -10.76 -1.09 16.92
C GLY A 157 -11.39 -0.84 18.29
N THR A 158 -10.87 -1.51 19.31
CA THR A 158 -11.32 -1.31 20.69
C THR A 158 -10.17 -1.53 21.65
N THR A 159 -10.26 -0.86 22.80
CA THR A 159 -9.35 -1.09 23.91
C THR A 159 -10.18 -1.49 25.13
N LEU A 160 -9.97 -2.71 25.60
CA LEU A 160 -10.67 -3.30 26.71
C LEU A 160 -9.79 -3.19 27.97
N PHE A 161 -10.41 -2.77 29.07
CA PHE A 161 -9.77 -2.67 30.41
C PHE A 161 -8.48 -1.85 30.43
N ASN A 162 -8.24 -0.98 29.43
CA ASN A 162 -6.98 -0.24 29.21
C ASN A 162 -5.73 -1.14 29.07
N LYS A 163 -5.91 -2.43 28.80
CA LYS A 163 -4.83 -3.44 28.74
C LYS A 163 -4.81 -4.23 27.46
N ILE A 164 -5.97 -4.41 26.82
CA ILE A 164 -6.11 -5.25 25.64
C ILE A 164 -6.59 -4.38 24.50
N SER A 165 -5.76 -4.16 23.50
CA SER A 165 -6.12 -3.48 22.26
C SER A 165 -6.40 -4.50 21.17
N LEU A 166 -7.59 -4.45 20.58
CA LEU A 166 -8.03 -5.31 19.49
C LEU A 166 -8.31 -4.45 18.28
N SER A 167 -7.87 -4.87 17.12
CA SER A 167 -8.23 -4.24 15.86
C SER A 167 -8.48 -5.29 14.79
N GLY A 168 -9.46 -5.02 13.93
CA GLY A 168 -9.80 -5.84 12.78
C GLY A 168 -10.06 -4.99 11.56
N THR A 169 -9.64 -5.46 10.41
CA THR A 169 -9.91 -4.84 9.10
C THR A 169 -10.40 -5.91 8.14
N PHE A 170 -11.44 -5.58 7.41
CA PHE A 170 -11.90 -6.33 6.26
C PHE A 170 -11.99 -5.38 5.08
N SER A 171 -11.46 -5.77 3.93
CA SER A 171 -11.60 -5.03 2.68
C SER A 171 -11.86 -5.99 1.53
N GLY A 172 -12.87 -5.69 0.73
CA GLY A 172 -13.18 -6.39 -0.51
C GLY A 172 -13.07 -5.44 -1.70
N GLN A 173 -12.41 -5.89 -2.76
CA GLN A 173 -12.28 -5.17 -4.02
C GLN A 173 -12.70 -6.08 -5.17
N ALA A 174 -13.40 -5.52 -6.16
CA ALA A 174 -13.67 -6.19 -7.42
C ALA A 174 -13.41 -5.22 -8.58
N ASP A 175 -12.81 -5.74 -9.64
CA ASP A 175 -12.62 -5.03 -10.89
C ASP A 175 -13.82 -5.26 -11.87
N ASN A 176 -13.65 -4.83 -13.12
CA ASN A 176 -14.61 -5.06 -14.22
C ASN A 176 -16.00 -4.43 -13.96
N LEU A 177 -16.04 -3.16 -13.55
CA LEU A 177 -17.28 -2.41 -13.34
C LEU A 177 -18.15 -2.32 -14.60
N SER A 178 -17.53 -2.20 -15.79
CA SER A 178 -18.21 -2.17 -17.07
C SER A 178 -18.77 -3.53 -17.49
N LYS A 179 -18.31 -4.63 -16.87
CA LYS A 179 -18.60 -6.03 -17.26
C LYS A 179 -18.14 -6.39 -18.68
N GLU A 180 -17.18 -5.66 -19.21
CA GLU A 180 -16.65 -5.85 -20.58
C GLU A 180 -15.37 -6.70 -20.58
N GLN A 181 -14.71 -6.87 -19.42
CA GLN A 181 -13.53 -7.72 -19.31
C GLN A 181 -13.90 -9.20 -19.36
N LEU A 182 -12.97 -10.02 -19.80
CA LEU A 182 -13.16 -11.48 -19.90
C LEU A 182 -13.52 -12.10 -18.56
N TYR A 183 -12.88 -11.62 -17.49
CA TYR A 183 -13.06 -12.10 -16.12
C TYR A 183 -13.16 -10.94 -15.15
N THR A 184 -13.82 -11.17 -14.03
CA THR A 184 -13.84 -10.26 -12.87
C THR A 184 -12.93 -10.81 -11.79
N THR A 185 -11.94 -10.02 -11.35
CA THR A 185 -11.04 -10.41 -10.28
C THR A 185 -11.54 -9.79 -8.97
N CYS A 186 -11.72 -10.64 -7.96
CA CYS A 186 -12.09 -10.23 -6.62
C CYS A 186 -10.92 -10.45 -5.68
N GLY A 187 -10.60 -9.44 -4.88
CA GLY A 187 -9.60 -9.51 -3.82
C GLY A 187 -10.24 -9.20 -2.46
N TYR A 188 -9.90 -10.00 -1.44
CA TYR A 188 -10.36 -9.78 -0.07
C TYR A 188 -9.17 -9.76 0.86
N VAL A 189 -9.09 -8.72 1.69
CA VAL A 189 -8.06 -8.58 2.73
C VAL A 189 -8.72 -8.72 4.08
N TYR A 190 -8.13 -9.52 4.95
CA TYR A 190 -8.53 -9.68 6.34
C TYR A 190 -7.34 -9.39 7.22
N ALA A 191 -7.52 -8.59 8.26
CA ALA A 191 -6.50 -8.40 9.28
C ALA A 191 -7.16 -8.41 10.66
N ALA A 192 -6.50 -9.05 11.61
CA ALA A 192 -6.87 -9.02 13.01
C ALA A 192 -5.59 -8.88 13.84
N ASN A 193 -5.56 -7.91 14.74
CA ASN A 193 -4.44 -7.71 15.65
C ASN A 193 -4.95 -7.60 17.08
N ALA A 194 -4.22 -8.23 17.97
CA ALA A 194 -4.45 -8.17 19.40
C ALA A 194 -3.14 -7.82 20.10
N SER A 195 -3.16 -6.84 20.99
CA SER A 195 -2.03 -6.51 21.87
C SER A 195 -2.51 -6.49 23.31
N MET A 196 -1.81 -7.20 24.16
CA MET A 196 -2.15 -7.31 25.58
C MET A 196 -0.94 -6.94 26.43
N ARG A 197 -1.14 -5.98 27.34
CA ARG A 197 -0.13 -5.59 28.33
C ARG A 197 -0.41 -6.30 29.65
N LEU A 198 0.57 -7.10 30.09
CA LEU A 198 0.53 -7.86 31.34
C LEU A 198 1.53 -7.22 32.32
N GLY A 199 0.99 -6.47 33.26
CA GLY A 199 1.82 -5.66 34.17
C GLY A 199 2.49 -4.48 33.47
N SER A 200 3.64 -4.03 34.03
CA SER A 200 4.42 -2.89 33.51
C SER A 200 5.46 -3.29 32.46
N HIS A 201 5.84 -4.56 32.42
CA HIS A 201 7.04 -5.01 31.71
C HIS A 201 6.76 -5.98 30.56
N PHE A 202 5.63 -6.64 30.55
CA PHE A 202 5.35 -7.70 29.58
C PHE A 202 4.22 -7.32 28.64
N THR A 203 4.46 -7.46 27.33
CA THR A 203 3.47 -7.24 26.27
C THR A 203 3.47 -8.43 25.32
N VAL A 204 2.28 -8.86 24.92
CA VAL A 204 2.10 -9.87 23.87
C VAL A 204 1.31 -9.25 22.74
N THR A 205 1.85 -9.33 21.55
CA THR A 205 1.15 -8.93 20.32
C THR A 205 0.94 -10.15 19.43
N ALA A 206 -0.29 -10.34 18.96
CA ALA A 206 -0.66 -11.38 17.99
C ALA A 206 -1.30 -10.72 16.78
N GLY A 207 -0.98 -11.22 15.59
CA GLY A 207 -1.51 -10.71 14.33
C GLY A 207 -1.88 -11.82 13.37
N TYR A 208 -2.94 -11.57 12.62
CA TYR A 208 -3.35 -12.37 11.47
C TYR A 208 -3.59 -11.44 10.29
N ASN A 209 -3.04 -11.77 9.12
CA ASN A 209 -3.31 -11.10 7.85
C ASN A 209 -3.61 -12.16 6.79
N GLY A 210 -4.71 -12.00 6.07
CA GLY A 210 -5.11 -12.86 4.99
C GLY A 210 -5.43 -12.06 3.74
N TYR A 211 -5.08 -12.61 2.58
CA TYR A 211 -5.45 -12.10 1.28
C TYR A 211 -5.97 -13.24 0.41
N LEU A 212 -7.21 -13.15 0.00
CA LEU A 212 -7.85 -14.09 -0.92
C LEU A 212 -8.08 -13.40 -2.26
N GLN A 213 -7.56 -13.98 -3.32
CA GLN A 213 -7.81 -13.56 -4.70
C GLN A 213 -8.59 -14.64 -5.44
N SER A 214 -9.66 -14.26 -6.12
CA SER A 214 -10.46 -15.17 -6.92
C SER A 214 -10.97 -14.53 -8.20
N GLN A 215 -11.16 -15.33 -9.23
CA GLN A 215 -11.76 -14.91 -10.50
C GLN A 215 -13.19 -15.43 -10.62
N ARG A 216 -14.05 -14.59 -11.21
CA ARG A 216 -15.43 -14.90 -11.60
C ARG A 216 -15.60 -14.66 -13.10
N ALA A 217 -16.64 -15.23 -13.68
CA ALA A 217 -17.01 -14.96 -15.08
C ALA A 217 -17.27 -13.45 -15.29
N GLY A 218 -16.75 -12.92 -16.38
CA GLY A 218 -17.10 -11.64 -16.97
C GLY A 218 -17.89 -11.87 -18.26
N THR A 219 -17.35 -11.44 -19.41
CA THR A 219 -17.93 -11.74 -20.72
C THR A 219 -17.72 -13.18 -21.16
N ARG A 220 -16.80 -13.89 -20.52
CA ARG A 220 -16.47 -15.30 -20.79
C ARG A 220 -16.61 -16.15 -19.53
N ALA A 221 -17.02 -17.40 -19.71
CA ALA A 221 -17.02 -18.37 -18.63
C ALA A 221 -15.59 -18.62 -18.12
N VAL A 222 -15.42 -18.74 -16.81
CA VAL A 222 -14.13 -19.05 -16.20
C VAL A 222 -13.79 -20.51 -16.47
N ASN A 223 -12.59 -20.74 -17.01
CA ASN A 223 -12.05 -22.09 -17.12
C ASN A 223 -11.51 -22.53 -15.75
N ASP A 224 -12.10 -23.58 -15.19
CA ASP A 224 -11.73 -24.11 -13.87
C ASP A 224 -10.26 -24.57 -13.79
N THR A 225 -9.63 -24.94 -14.92
CA THR A 225 -8.22 -25.36 -14.92
C THR A 225 -7.23 -24.18 -14.81
N THR A 226 -7.64 -22.97 -15.25
CA THR A 226 -6.77 -21.79 -15.27
C THR A 226 -7.23 -20.67 -14.34
N LYS A 227 -8.31 -20.89 -13.60
CA LYS A 227 -8.89 -19.93 -12.68
C LYS A 227 -7.91 -19.56 -11.57
N ILE A 228 -7.70 -18.27 -11.37
CA ILE A 228 -6.98 -17.78 -10.20
C ILE A 228 -7.86 -17.93 -8.96
N HIS A 229 -7.38 -18.70 -7.98
CA HIS A 229 -8.00 -18.83 -6.68
C HIS A 229 -6.90 -19.08 -5.66
N ARG A 230 -6.34 -18.01 -5.10
CA ARG A 230 -5.16 -18.04 -4.24
C ARG A 230 -5.44 -17.41 -2.90
N MET A 231 -4.86 -17.99 -1.85
CA MET A 231 -4.92 -17.45 -0.51
C MET A 231 -3.51 -17.32 0.06
N MET A 232 -3.21 -16.13 0.57
CA MET A 232 -2.05 -15.88 1.40
C MET A 232 -2.50 -15.62 2.82
N SER A 233 -1.92 -16.34 3.78
CA SER A 233 -2.17 -16.16 5.20
C SER A 233 -0.86 -15.90 5.93
N SER A 234 -0.85 -14.94 6.84
CA SER A 234 0.29 -14.63 7.68
C SER A 234 -0.16 -14.54 9.15
N TYR A 235 0.54 -15.24 10.00
CA TYR A 235 0.32 -15.27 11.44
C TYR A 235 1.57 -14.75 12.11
N SER A 236 1.42 -13.92 13.12
CA SER A 236 2.52 -13.39 13.93
C SER A 236 2.17 -13.47 15.42
N LEU A 237 3.19 -13.77 16.23
CA LEU A 237 3.12 -13.73 17.68
C LEU A 237 4.42 -13.14 18.20
N THR A 238 4.32 -12.10 19.00
CA THR A 238 5.50 -11.40 19.54
C THR A 238 5.29 -11.10 21.02
N PRO A 239 5.68 -12.00 21.93
CA PRO A 239 5.88 -11.65 23.32
C PRO A 239 7.14 -10.79 23.47
N SER A 240 7.06 -9.76 24.29
CA SER A 240 8.16 -8.87 24.62
C SER A 240 8.17 -8.56 26.12
N TYR A 241 9.36 -8.47 26.68
CA TYR A 241 9.61 -8.09 28.05
C TYR A 241 10.59 -6.94 28.08
N SER A 242 10.27 -5.89 28.82
CA SER A 242 11.15 -4.74 29.02
C SER A 242 11.30 -4.43 30.50
N TYR A 243 12.53 -4.17 30.91
CA TYR A 243 12.88 -3.80 32.27
C TYR A 243 13.91 -2.68 32.25
N GLU A 244 13.69 -1.68 33.07
CA GLU A 244 14.51 -0.47 33.11
C GLU A 244 15.01 -0.22 34.53
N THR A 245 16.31 0.07 34.63
CA THR A 245 16.97 0.54 35.84
C THR A 245 17.51 1.96 35.63
N ASP A 246 18.09 2.58 36.64
CA ASP A 246 18.72 3.90 36.51
C ASP A 246 19.89 3.89 35.52
N LEU A 247 20.58 2.77 35.34
CA LEU A 247 21.77 2.63 34.53
C LEU A 247 21.51 1.90 33.18
N LEU A 248 20.60 0.95 33.19
CA LEU A 248 20.38 0.03 32.05
C LEU A 248 18.91 -0.09 31.74
N GLY A 249 18.59 -0.03 30.41
CA GLY A 249 17.32 -0.47 29.86
C GLY A 249 17.51 -1.83 29.17
N HIS A 250 16.65 -2.80 29.45
CA HIS A 250 16.66 -4.11 28.82
C HIS A 250 15.36 -4.35 28.09
N SER A 251 15.43 -4.85 26.88
CA SER A 251 14.26 -5.38 26.18
C SER A 251 14.58 -6.68 25.46
N VAL A 252 13.71 -7.66 25.64
CA VAL A 252 13.76 -8.96 24.97
C VAL A 252 12.47 -9.14 24.20
N SER A 253 12.55 -9.55 22.96
CA SER A 253 11.38 -9.94 22.17
C SER A 253 11.65 -11.25 21.42
N LEU A 254 10.66 -12.12 21.45
CA LEU A 254 10.59 -13.34 20.64
C LEU A 254 9.52 -13.13 19.58
N THR A 255 9.86 -13.34 18.32
CA THR A 255 8.90 -13.21 17.20
C THR A 255 8.73 -14.55 16.53
N ALA A 256 7.51 -15.03 16.45
CA ALA A 256 7.15 -16.22 15.67
C ALA A 256 6.23 -15.79 14.52
N ASN A 257 6.64 -16.08 13.30
CA ASN A 257 5.88 -15.77 12.08
C ASN A 257 5.65 -17.04 11.27
N MET A 258 4.46 -17.17 10.69
CA MET A 258 4.15 -18.18 9.71
C MET A 258 3.41 -17.52 8.54
N THR A 259 3.96 -17.65 7.34
CA THR A 259 3.31 -17.21 6.11
C THR A 259 3.05 -18.42 5.23
N GLN A 260 1.87 -18.48 4.65
CA GLN A 260 1.42 -19.57 3.81
C GLN A 260 0.77 -18.97 2.56
N ASN A 261 1.23 -19.38 1.39
CA ASN A 261 0.66 -19.05 0.09
C ASN A 261 0.17 -20.33 -0.55
N GLU A 262 -1.12 -20.40 -0.87
CA GLU A 262 -1.78 -21.60 -1.38
C GLU A 262 -2.59 -21.28 -2.63
N ASP A 263 -2.49 -22.14 -3.61
CA ASP A 263 -3.39 -22.15 -4.74
C ASP A 263 -4.60 -23.05 -4.43
N LEU A 264 -5.75 -22.42 -4.20
CA LEU A 264 -7.00 -23.10 -3.87
C LEU A 264 -7.76 -23.60 -5.11
N ASN A 265 -7.17 -23.52 -6.29
CA ASN A 265 -7.75 -24.08 -7.50
C ASN A 265 -7.81 -25.62 -7.35
N LYS A 266 -8.93 -26.22 -7.70
CA LYS A 266 -9.15 -27.68 -7.63
C LYS A 266 -8.15 -28.49 -8.48
N PHE A 267 -7.61 -27.89 -9.51
CA PHE A 267 -6.64 -28.48 -10.45
C PHE A 267 -5.20 -28.04 -10.16
N ALA A 268 -4.97 -27.30 -9.08
CA ALA A 268 -3.62 -26.87 -8.68
C ALA A 268 -2.77 -28.10 -8.34
N THR A 269 -1.54 -28.08 -8.83
CA THR A 269 -0.55 -29.14 -8.55
C THR A 269 0.25 -28.88 -7.29
N GLY A 270 -0.01 -27.76 -6.59
CA GLY A 270 0.75 -27.30 -5.42
C GLY A 270 2.13 -26.73 -5.77
N GLU A 271 2.43 -26.54 -7.04
CA GLU A 271 3.75 -26.03 -7.47
C GLU A 271 4.01 -24.58 -7.01
N SER A 272 2.95 -23.79 -6.86
CA SER A 272 3.00 -22.41 -6.36
C SER A 272 2.89 -22.29 -4.84
N ASP A 273 2.65 -23.39 -4.14
CA ASP A 273 2.45 -23.37 -2.70
C ASP A 273 3.77 -23.18 -1.96
N VAL A 274 3.79 -22.19 -1.08
CA VAL A 274 4.96 -21.89 -0.25
C VAL A 274 4.51 -21.67 1.19
N LYS A 275 5.18 -22.36 2.11
CA LYS A 275 5.00 -22.18 3.54
C LYS A 275 6.32 -21.76 4.16
N THR A 276 6.33 -20.59 4.79
CA THR A 276 7.48 -20.04 5.49
C THR A 276 7.18 -19.95 6.98
N LYS A 277 8.10 -20.42 7.79
CA LYS A 277 8.10 -20.26 9.24
C LYS A 277 9.34 -19.50 9.63
N ALA A 278 9.22 -18.53 10.51
CA ALA A 278 10.35 -17.78 11.03
C ALA A 278 10.22 -17.61 12.54
N LEU A 279 11.35 -17.79 13.23
CA LEU A 279 11.51 -17.48 14.64
C LEU A 279 12.63 -16.46 14.77
N GLY A 280 12.37 -15.39 15.54
CA GLY A 280 13.36 -14.34 15.79
C GLY A 280 13.47 -14.08 17.28
N LEU A 281 14.67 -13.89 17.76
CA LEU A 281 14.98 -13.41 19.10
C LEU A 281 15.72 -12.09 18.97
N SER A 282 15.29 -11.07 19.70
CA SER A 282 16.00 -9.80 19.80
C SER A 282 16.21 -9.45 21.25
N TYR A 283 17.42 -9.07 21.58
CA TYR A 283 17.77 -8.55 22.90
C TYR A 283 18.48 -7.21 22.74
N ASN A 284 17.90 -6.19 23.35
CA ASN A 284 18.43 -4.83 23.36
C ASN A 284 18.85 -4.45 24.77
N VAL A 285 20.03 -3.82 24.89
CA VAL A 285 20.49 -3.19 26.11
C VAL A 285 20.82 -1.74 25.81
N ASP A 286 20.12 -0.82 26.45
CA ASP A 286 20.42 0.61 26.48
C ASP A 286 21.28 0.91 27.69
N VAL A 287 22.50 1.40 27.48
CA VAL A 287 23.43 1.79 28.52
C VAL A 287 23.36 3.31 28.70
N LYS A 288 22.48 3.76 29.59
CA LYS A 288 22.13 5.19 29.79
C LYS A 288 23.34 6.10 30.05
N PRO A 289 24.33 5.73 30.91
CA PRO A 289 25.46 6.61 31.20
C PRO A 289 26.31 6.98 30.01
N ILE A 290 26.38 6.11 29.02
CA ILE A 290 27.15 6.33 27.80
C ILE A 290 26.27 6.54 26.56
N GLU A 291 24.93 6.59 26.73
CA GLU A 291 23.94 6.78 25.67
C GLU A 291 24.19 5.85 24.45
N THR A 292 24.38 4.56 24.75
CA THR A 292 24.76 3.57 23.75
C THR A 292 23.84 2.36 23.82
N ASP A 293 23.30 1.97 22.69
CA ASP A 293 22.48 0.79 22.52
C ASP A 293 23.30 -0.37 21.98
N PHE A 294 23.09 -1.54 22.53
CA PHE A 294 23.61 -2.82 22.02
C PHE A 294 22.42 -3.71 21.66
N THR A 295 22.47 -4.27 20.47
CA THR A 295 21.42 -5.15 19.96
C THR A 295 22.02 -6.48 19.54
N LEU A 296 21.50 -7.57 20.11
CA LEU A 296 21.76 -8.94 19.66
C LEU A 296 20.49 -9.48 19.03
N THR A 297 20.59 -9.97 17.79
CA THR A 297 19.46 -10.62 17.13
C THR A 297 19.87 -12.00 16.62
N TYR A 298 18.92 -12.92 16.66
CA TYR A 298 19.00 -14.21 15.98
C TYR A 298 17.69 -14.47 15.28
N SER A 299 17.74 -14.92 14.04
CA SER A 299 16.56 -15.33 13.29
C SER A 299 16.81 -16.65 12.57
N HIS A 300 15.84 -17.54 12.67
CA HIS A 300 15.75 -18.79 11.94
C HIS A 300 14.55 -18.75 11.02
N GLN A 301 14.75 -19.02 9.74
CA GLN A 301 13.68 -19.08 8.74
C GLN A 301 13.75 -20.40 7.98
N GLU A 302 12.62 -21.07 7.90
CA GLU A 302 12.40 -22.23 7.04
C GLU A 302 11.32 -21.93 6.02
N SER A 303 11.63 -22.03 4.74
CA SER A 303 10.67 -21.89 3.64
C SER A 303 10.60 -23.19 2.84
N LYS A 304 9.40 -23.75 2.75
CA LYS A 304 9.11 -24.99 2.04
C LYS A 304 8.20 -24.71 0.84
N GLY A 305 8.70 -24.95 -0.35
CA GLY A 305 7.94 -24.97 -1.61
C GLY A 305 7.73 -26.39 -2.11
N PHE A 306 7.22 -26.53 -3.33
CA PHE A 306 6.87 -27.82 -3.95
C PHE A 306 8.03 -28.82 -4.00
N LYS A 307 9.20 -28.39 -4.49
CA LYS A 307 10.39 -29.25 -4.65
C LYS A 307 11.62 -28.74 -3.91
N SER A 308 11.50 -27.64 -3.19
CA SER A 308 12.62 -26.97 -2.53
C SER A 308 12.34 -26.67 -1.07
N LYS A 309 13.35 -26.79 -0.27
CA LYS A 309 13.35 -26.32 1.12
C LYS A 309 14.55 -25.41 1.30
N TYR A 310 14.27 -24.20 1.76
CA TYR A 310 15.28 -23.20 2.09
C TYR A 310 15.32 -22.97 3.58
N ILE A 311 16.53 -22.90 4.14
CA ILE A 311 16.77 -22.59 5.55
C ILE A 311 17.72 -21.39 5.59
N SER A 312 17.42 -20.44 6.44
CA SER A 312 18.28 -19.29 6.69
C SER A 312 18.37 -19.03 8.18
N ASP A 313 19.60 -18.97 8.68
CA ASP A 313 19.93 -18.57 10.05
C ASP A 313 20.77 -17.30 9.99
N VAL A 314 20.33 -16.27 10.71
CA VAL A 314 21.07 -15.01 10.79
C VAL A 314 21.25 -14.64 12.26
N ALA A 315 22.50 -14.43 12.65
CA ALA A 315 22.86 -13.85 13.94
C ALA A 315 23.51 -12.49 13.71
N SER A 316 23.11 -11.47 14.42
CA SER A 316 23.75 -10.16 14.33
C SER A 316 23.97 -9.50 15.69
N LEU A 317 25.08 -8.78 15.80
CA LEU A 317 25.42 -7.90 16.91
C LEU A 317 25.57 -6.49 16.37
N GLY A 318 24.81 -5.56 16.93
CA GLY A 318 24.83 -4.16 16.55
C GLY A 318 25.04 -3.26 17.74
N THR A 319 25.58 -2.08 17.50
CA THR A 319 25.64 -0.99 18.47
C THR A 319 25.30 0.31 17.80
N SER A 320 24.63 1.20 18.55
CA SER A 320 24.33 2.55 18.08
C SER A 320 24.56 3.54 19.21
N ARG A 321 25.05 4.74 18.85
CA ARG A 321 25.29 5.82 19.78
C ARG A 321 25.01 7.16 19.14
N SER A 322 24.34 8.03 19.90
CA SER A 322 24.11 9.41 19.51
C SER A 322 25.17 10.32 20.15
N PHE A 323 25.73 11.19 19.34
CA PHE A 323 26.78 12.15 19.72
C PHE A 323 26.28 13.58 19.53
N LEU A 324 27.01 14.54 20.11
CA LEU A 324 26.75 15.97 20.14
C LEU A 324 25.64 16.38 21.13
N LYS A 325 25.67 17.64 21.55
CA LYS A 325 24.76 18.19 22.57
C LYS A 325 23.27 18.08 22.22
N GLU A 326 22.94 18.10 20.94
CA GLU A 326 21.56 17.97 20.44
C GLU A 326 21.25 16.58 19.88
N LYS A 327 22.15 15.59 20.07
CA LYS A 327 22.05 14.23 19.53
C LYS A 327 21.90 14.17 18.01
N ASN A 328 22.49 15.14 17.32
CA ASN A 328 22.33 15.29 15.87
C ASN A 328 23.19 14.31 15.06
N LEU A 329 24.24 13.74 15.64
CA LEU A 329 25.10 12.75 14.99
C LEU A 329 24.83 11.36 15.56
N ASN A 330 24.31 10.46 14.74
CA ASN A 330 24.09 9.08 15.11
C ASN A 330 25.09 8.19 14.34
N LEU A 331 25.79 7.35 15.08
CA LEU A 331 26.68 6.33 14.55
C LEU A 331 26.12 4.96 14.89
N SER A 332 26.10 4.05 13.90
CA SER A 332 25.76 2.66 14.16
C SER A 332 26.72 1.74 13.41
N ALA A 333 27.02 0.60 14.04
CA ALA A 333 27.82 -0.46 13.46
C ALA A 333 27.18 -1.79 13.77
N SER A 334 27.22 -2.71 12.81
CA SER A 334 26.74 -4.06 13.01
C SER A 334 27.61 -5.09 12.32
N VAL A 335 27.64 -6.30 12.88
CA VAL A 335 28.27 -7.48 12.29
C VAL A 335 27.22 -8.58 12.24
N SER A 336 27.08 -9.26 11.11
CA SER A 336 26.12 -10.31 10.90
C SER A 336 26.77 -11.57 10.34
N LEU A 337 26.37 -12.72 10.86
CA LEU A 337 26.69 -14.04 10.35
C LEU A 337 25.41 -14.64 9.76
N CYS A 338 25.47 -15.00 8.49
CA CYS A 338 24.33 -15.53 7.77
C CYS A 338 24.67 -16.93 7.21
N TYR A 339 23.90 -17.93 7.62
CA TYR A 339 23.93 -19.27 7.06
C TYR A 339 22.68 -19.50 6.21
N ASN A 340 22.89 -19.88 4.95
CA ASN A 340 21.82 -20.18 4.02
C ASN A 340 22.01 -21.59 3.45
N GLU A 341 20.94 -22.36 3.43
CA GLU A 341 20.93 -23.72 2.88
C GLU A 341 19.74 -23.92 1.95
N ILE A 342 20.00 -24.34 0.73
CA ILE A 342 18.99 -24.97 -0.13
C ILE A 342 19.20 -26.47 0.06
N VAL A 343 18.26 -27.10 0.75
CA VAL A 343 18.37 -28.50 1.17
C VAL A 343 18.63 -29.41 -0.03
N ARG A 344 19.66 -30.24 0.05
CA ARG A 344 20.16 -31.16 -0.98
C ARG A 344 20.83 -30.50 -2.19
N GLN A 345 21.06 -29.18 -2.17
CA GLN A 345 21.71 -28.46 -3.29
C GLN A 345 22.94 -27.69 -2.86
N SER A 346 22.83 -26.72 -1.97
CA SER A 346 23.94 -25.83 -1.61
C SER A 346 23.83 -25.30 -0.19
N LYS A 347 25.00 -25.01 0.39
CA LYS A 347 25.15 -24.37 1.69
C LYS A 347 26.09 -23.17 1.54
N ARG A 348 25.76 -22.07 2.15
CA ARG A 348 26.58 -20.86 2.12
C ARG A 348 26.62 -20.22 3.50
N LEU A 349 27.82 -19.92 3.96
CA LEU A 349 28.07 -19.09 5.14
C LEU A 349 28.63 -17.76 4.66
N SER A 350 28.11 -16.65 5.16
CA SER A 350 28.59 -15.31 4.84
C SER A 350 28.68 -14.47 6.10
N LEU A 351 29.71 -13.64 6.16
CA LEU A 351 29.92 -12.63 7.19
C LEU A 351 29.69 -11.25 6.55
N GLY A 352 28.86 -10.44 7.16
CA GLY A 352 28.59 -9.07 6.74
C GLY A 352 28.92 -8.08 7.85
N GLY A 353 29.24 -6.86 7.49
CA GLY A 353 29.41 -5.76 8.42
C GLY A 353 28.85 -4.49 7.79
N ASP A 354 28.09 -3.73 8.58
CA ASP A 354 27.52 -2.46 8.17
C ASP A 354 27.94 -1.36 9.12
N PHE A 355 28.25 -0.20 8.55
CA PHE A 355 28.52 1.01 9.29
C PHE A 355 27.67 2.14 8.72
N SER A 356 26.93 2.84 9.53
CA SER A 356 26.16 4.00 9.08
C SER A 356 26.36 5.19 10.00
N THR A 357 26.27 6.37 9.40
CA THR A 357 26.29 7.64 10.08
C THR A 357 25.18 8.52 9.55
N SER A 358 24.45 9.18 10.43
CA SER A 358 23.43 10.16 10.04
C SER A 358 23.58 11.42 10.89
N TYR A 359 23.45 12.56 10.24
CA TYR A 359 23.44 13.88 10.86
C TYR A 359 22.10 14.55 10.58
N ASN A 360 21.38 14.98 11.62
CA ASN A 360 20.05 15.60 11.52
C ASN A 360 20.12 17.10 11.83
#